data_7b1f9d869ac5449a9ed7a713a77563ea
#
_entry.id   7b1f9d869ac5449a9ed7a713a77563ea
#
_cell.length_a   1.000
_cell.length_b   1.000
_cell.length_c   1.000
_cell.angle_alpha   90.00
_cell.angle_beta   90.00
_cell.angle_gamma   90.00
#
_symmetry.space_group_name_H-M   'P 1'
#
loop_
_entity.id
_entity.type
_entity.pdbx_description
1 polymer ?
#
loop_
_entity_poly.entity_id
_entity_poly.type
_entity_poly.pdbx_seq_one_letter_code
_entity_poly.pdbx_strand_id
1 'polypeptide(L)'
;MSSHAGHGHHEAPAPATPVHAHAHAHTHGPGGDPATDIDWDVLGPLLEQEAELNAAQYEEAARWIAALPTAPKVRRVLDVGSGPGVVSCLLAEVFPEAEVVAVDATPALLERAKNRARRLGVIDRFGTLEAELPEDFGRLGEADLIWAGNSLHHLGDQRAALAGFAGLLRPGGTVALVEGGLPTRRLPRDIGIGQPGLEARMGAAAATRFEHMRSELPGAKRETEDWSALFAAVGLVPQGTRSFLLDLPAPLSGPARDHVVASITREREVLGDLLTAEDSAVLDRLLDPEDREGLHHRPDVHLLAARTVHLGRRDTA
;
A
#
# COMPACT_ATOMS: atom_id res chain seq x y z
N MET A 1 65.70 -14.29 -28.15
CA MET A 1 64.46 -13.98 -28.84
C MET A 1 63.37 -14.13 -27.82
N SER A 2 62.91 -13.01 -27.28
CA SER A 2 61.98 -12.92 -26.17
C SER A 2 60.55 -12.89 -26.71
N SER A 3 59.65 -13.67 -26.18
CA SER A 3 58.22 -13.54 -26.38
C SER A 3 57.58 -13.21 -25.05
N HIS A 4 57.03 -12.00 -24.98
CA HIS A 4 56.20 -11.53 -23.88
C HIS A 4 54.80 -12.11 -23.99
N ALA A 5 54.33 -12.81 -22.92
CA ALA A 5 52.94 -13.16 -22.72
C ALA A 5 52.26 -12.04 -21.92
N GLY A 6 51.28 -11.39 -22.52
CA GLY A 6 50.45 -10.40 -21.86
C GLY A 6 49.39 -11.07 -20.99
N HIS A 7 49.33 -10.70 -19.72
CA HIS A 7 48.24 -11.06 -18.80
C HIS A 7 47.15 -10.04 -18.96
N GLY A 8 45.99 -10.49 -19.52
CA GLY A 8 44.77 -9.74 -19.49
C GLY A 8 44.15 -9.83 -18.09
N HIS A 9 44.03 -8.70 -17.40
CA HIS A 9 43.22 -8.58 -16.19
C HIS A 9 41.77 -8.51 -16.60
N HIS A 10 41.00 -9.55 -16.28
CA HIS A 10 39.55 -9.48 -16.25
C HIS A 10 39.16 -8.71 -14.98
N GLU A 11 38.72 -7.49 -15.17
CA GLU A 11 38.08 -6.67 -14.15
C GLU A 11 36.70 -7.26 -13.90
N ALA A 12 36.45 -7.73 -12.68
CA ALA A 12 35.13 -8.20 -12.24
C ALA A 12 34.19 -6.98 -12.16
N PRO A 13 32.93 -7.10 -12.55
CA PRO A 13 31.97 -6.00 -12.40
C PRO A 13 31.79 -5.66 -10.92
N ALA A 14 31.81 -4.38 -10.61
CA ALA A 14 31.57 -3.84 -9.28
C ALA A 14 30.15 -4.27 -8.78
N PRO A 15 30.00 -4.53 -7.47
CA PRO A 15 28.69 -4.86 -6.92
C PRO A 15 27.73 -3.69 -7.10
N ALA A 16 26.52 -4.00 -7.58
CA ALA A 16 25.46 -3.03 -7.76
C ALA A 16 25.11 -2.40 -6.40
N THR A 17 25.08 -1.09 -6.36
CA THR A 17 24.69 -0.28 -5.20
C THR A 17 23.24 -0.65 -4.82
N PRO A 18 22.91 -0.89 -3.54
CA PRO A 18 21.55 -1.21 -3.16
C PRO A 18 20.65 0.01 -3.39
N VAL A 19 19.62 -0.19 -4.19
CA VAL A 19 18.58 0.81 -4.44
C VAL A 19 17.68 0.87 -3.19
N HIS A 20 17.78 1.95 -2.43
CA HIS A 20 16.90 2.23 -1.30
C HIS A 20 15.51 2.58 -1.80
N ALA A 21 14.67 1.58 -2.04
CA ALA A 21 13.29 1.78 -2.43
C ALA A 21 12.41 1.97 -1.19
N HIS A 22 12.06 3.21 -0.90
CA HIS A 22 10.99 3.52 0.04
C HIS A 22 9.65 3.32 -0.68
N ALA A 23 8.95 2.22 -0.45
CA ALA A 23 7.57 2.10 -0.86
C ALA A 23 6.73 2.97 0.06
N HIS A 24 5.96 3.86 -0.51
CA HIS A 24 5.14 4.90 0.10
C HIS A 24 5.91 6.17 0.54
N ALA A 25 6.76 6.71 -0.32
CA ALA A 25 7.25 8.07 -0.15
C ALA A 25 6.82 8.92 -1.34
N HIS A 26 5.63 9.50 -1.26
CA HIS A 26 5.34 10.72 -1.99
C HIS A 26 5.90 11.88 -1.16
N THR A 27 7.17 12.20 -1.32
CA THR A 27 7.76 13.39 -0.73
C THR A 27 8.36 14.22 -1.85
N HIS A 28 7.59 15.18 -2.32
CA HIS A 28 8.14 16.37 -2.96
C HIS A 28 7.97 17.55 -2.03
N GLY A 29 9.02 17.85 -1.22
CA GLY A 29 9.15 19.13 -0.53
C GLY A 29 10.16 19.98 -1.28
N PRO A 30 10.04 21.34 -1.31
CA PRO A 30 11.03 22.22 -1.90
C PRO A 30 12.21 22.39 -0.95
N GLY A 31 13.23 21.54 -1.06
CA GLY A 31 14.44 21.61 -0.24
C GLY A 31 15.32 20.41 -0.51
N GLY A 32 16.17 20.55 -1.53
CA GLY A 32 17.00 19.51 -2.13
C GLY A 32 17.80 18.66 -1.15
N ASP A 33 17.33 17.43 -0.97
CA ASP A 33 18.16 16.26 -0.81
C ASP A 33 17.97 15.43 -2.10
N PRO A 34 19.02 14.82 -2.68
CA PRO A 34 18.85 14.06 -3.90
C PRO A 34 17.87 12.95 -3.60
N ALA A 35 16.61 13.16 -3.98
CA ALA A 35 15.57 12.16 -3.95
C ALA A 35 16.15 10.92 -4.62
N THR A 36 16.28 9.85 -3.88
CA THR A 36 16.56 8.52 -4.40
C THR A 36 15.57 8.32 -5.53
N ASP A 37 16.10 8.25 -6.73
CA ASP A 37 15.32 8.10 -7.96
C ASP A 37 14.61 6.74 -7.84
N ILE A 38 13.32 6.77 -7.46
CA ILE A 38 12.53 5.55 -7.23
C ILE A 38 12.37 4.87 -8.58
N ASP A 39 12.98 3.70 -8.72
CA ASP A 39 12.82 2.88 -9.92
C ASP A 39 11.42 2.25 -9.94
N TRP A 40 10.49 2.96 -10.61
CA TRP A 40 9.10 2.51 -10.77
C TRP A 40 8.96 1.26 -11.65
N ASP A 41 9.98 0.91 -12.42
CA ASP A 41 10.00 -0.34 -13.18
C ASP A 41 10.23 -1.54 -12.26
N VAL A 42 10.92 -1.34 -11.13
CA VAL A 42 11.11 -2.35 -10.09
C VAL A 42 9.97 -2.32 -9.07
N LEU A 43 9.64 -1.14 -8.55
CA LEU A 43 8.66 -1.03 -7.46
C LEU A 43 7.22 -1.22 -7.93
N GLY A 44 6.86 -0.74 -9.11
CA GLY A 44 5.50 -0.83 -9.65
C GLY A 44 4.97 -2.27 -9.71
N PRO A 45 5.71 -3.26 -10.24
CA PRO A 45 5.31 -4.67 -10.21
C PRO A 45 5.10 -5.24 -8.80
N LEU A 46 5.90 -4.84 -7.82
CA LEU A 46 5.75 -5.30 -6.43
C LEU A 46 4.47 -4.75 -5.80
N LEU A 47 4.15 -3.48 -6.03
CA LEU A 47 2.88 -2.88 -5.58
C LEU A 47 1.67 -3.54 -6.26
N GLU A 48 1.78 -3.86 -7.55
CA GLU A 48 0.75 -4.56 -8.30
C GLU A 48 0.51 -5.96 -7.72
N GLN A 49 1.57 -6.72 -7.46
CA GLN A 49 1.49 -8.05 -6.85
C GLN A 49 0.90 -8.01 -5.43
N GLU A 50 1.32 -7.06 -4.61
CA GLU A 50 0.75 -6.88 -3.26
C GLU A 50 -0.75 -6.60 -3.33
N ALA A 51 -1.17 -5.66 -4.19
CA ALA A 51 -2.57 -5.33 -4.35
C ALA A 51 -3.40 -6.49 -4.93
N GLU A 52 -2.84 -7.30 -5.83
CA GLU A 52 -3.46 -8.51 -6.36
C GLU A 52 -3.66 -9.60 -5.30
N LEU A 53 -2.71 -9.81 -4.42
CA LEU A 53 -2.86 -10.75 -3.29
C LEU A 53 -3.96 -10.31 -2.33
N ASN A 54 -4.14 -9.00 -2.16
CA ASN A 54 -5.19 -8.43 -1.32
C ASN A 54 -6.51 -8.18 -2.07
N ALA A 55 -6.59 -8.47 -3.36
CA ALA A 55 -7.74 -8.13 -4.22
C ALA A 55 -9.07 -8.67 -3.68
N ALA A 56 -9.09 -9.90 -3.15
CA ALA A 56 -10.30 -10.51 -2.60
C ALA A 56 -10.89 -9.71 -1.42
N GLN A 57 -10.04 -9.16 -0.54
CA GLN A 57 -10.47 -8.30 0.56
C GLN A 57 -11.08 -6.99 0.05
N TYR A 58 -10.45 -6.36 -0.92
CA TYR A 58 -10.92 -5.11 -1.51
C TYR A 58 -12.23 -5.33 -2.29
N GLU A 59 -12.35 -6.43 -2.99
CA GLU A 59 -13.56 -6.81 -3.71
C GLU A 59 -14.73 -7.05 -2.72
N GLU A 60 -14.50 -7.79 -1.63
CA GLU A 60 -15.53 -7.99 -0.60
C GLU A 60 -15.94 -6.66 0.06
N ALA A 61 -14.97 -5.77 0.31
CA ALA A 61 -15.24 -4.44 0.85
C ALA A 61 -16.05 -3.58 -0.12
N ALA A 62 -15.70 -3.55 -1.40
CA ALA A 62 -16.43 -2.81 -2.42
C ALA A 62 -17.87 -3.34 -2.59
N ARG A 63 -18.06 -4.66 -2.59
CA ARG A 63 -19.39 -5.29 -2.61
C ARG A 63 -20.20 -5.00 -1.36
N TRP A 64 -19.56 -4.96 -0.20
CA TRP A 64 -20.23 -4.54 1.03
C TRP A 64 -20.77 -3.12 0.92
N ILE A 65 -19.96 -2.18 0.39
CA ILE A 65 -20.38 -0.79 0.17
C ILE A 65 -21.56 -0.73 -0.81
N ALA A 66 -21.46 -1.45 -1.93
CA ALA A 66 -22.52 -1.50 -2.94
C ALA A 66 -23.84 -2.06 -2.42
N ALA A 67 -23.80 -2.92 -1.41
CA ALA A 67 -24.98 -3.57 -0.79
C ALA A 67 -25.60 -2.77 0.35
N LEU A 68 -25.04 -1.62 0.75
CA LEU A 68 -25.61 -0.82 1.84
C LEU A 68 -26.97 -0.24 1.43
N PRO A 69 -27.98 -0.28 2.32
CA PRO A 69 -29.30 0.29 2.04
C PRO A 69 -29.27 1.80 1.76
N THR A 70 -28.25 2.47 2.28
CA THR A 70 -28.00 3.90 2.12
C THR A 70 -27.03 4.20 0.97
N ALA A 71 -26.60 3.18 0.22
CA ALA A 71 -25.67 3.38 -0.89
C ALA A 71 -26.31 4.29 -1.95
N PRO A 72 -25.65 5.39 -2.33
CA PRO A 72 -26.11 6.20 -3.45
C PRO A 72 -26.00 5.39 -4.75
N LYS A 73 -26.72 5.84 -5.77
CA LYS A 73 -26.44 5.35 -7.11
C LYS A 73 -25.07 5.86 -7.55
N VAL A 74 -24.05 5.04 -7.40
CA VAL A 74 -22.66 5.41 -7.69
C VAL A 74 -22.50 5.58 -9.19
N ARG A 75 -22.17 6.80 -9.60
CA ARG A 75 -21.90 7.19 -10.99
C ARG A 75 -20.46 7.64 -11.21
N ARG A 76 -19.81 8.10 -10.15
CA ARG A 76 -18.41 8.49 -10.21
C ARG A 76 -17.68 8.08 -8.94
N VAL A 77 -16.59 7.35 -9.13
CA VAL A 77 -15.69 6.89 -8.08
C VAL A 77 -14.34 7.59 -8.24
N LEU A 78 -13.79 8.10 -7.16
CA LEU A 78 -12.39 8.49 -7.08
C LEU A 78 -11.66 7.44 -6.24
N ASP A 79 -10.62 6.85 -6.79
CA ASP A 79 -9.67 6.00 -6.06
C ASP A 79 -8.40 6.83 -5.80
N VAL A 80 -8.25 7.31 -4.56
CA VAL A 80 -7.20 8.27 -4.17
C VAL A 80 -6.00 7.54 -3.58
N GLY A 81 -4.82 7.81 -4.14
CA GLY A 81 -3.63 7.00 -3.90
C GLY A 81 -3.76 5.65 -4.59
N SER A 82 -4.23 5.66 -5.84
CA SER A 82 -4.61 4.47 -6.59
C SER A 82 -3.45 3.51 -6.91
N GLY A 83 -2.22 4.01 -6.85
CA GLY A 83 -1.06 3.24 -7.25
C GLY A 83 -1.21 2.65 -8.66
N PRO A 84 -0.86 1.38 -8.89
CA PRO A 84 -0.93 0.72 -10.19
C PRO A 84 -2.37 0.34 -10.62
N GLY A 85 -3.40 0.81 -9.91
CA GLY A 85 -4.81 0.74 -10.30
C GLY A 85 -5.47 -0.62 -10.16
N VAL A 86 -4.96 -1.51 -9.34
CA VAL A 86 -5.60 -2.81 -9.07
C VAL A 86 -6.96 -2.60 -8.44
N VAL A 87 -7.03 -1.77 -7.38
CA VAL A 87 -8.28 -1.45 -6.70
C VAL A 87 -9.20 -0.63 -7.58
N SER A 88 -8.68 0.35 -8.33
CA SER A 88 -9.47 1.15 -9.28
C SER A 88 -10.20 0.27 -10.31
N CYS A 89 -9.51 -0.72 -10.88
CA CYS A 89 -10.11 -1.65 -11.83
C CYS A 89 -11.18 -2.53 -11.16
N LEU A 90 -10.93 -3.01 -9.95
CA LEU A 90 -11.89 -3.77 -9.15
C LEU A 90 -13.16 -2.93 -8.84
N LEU A 91 -12.97 -1.66 -8.47
CA LEU A 91 -14.10 -0.73 -8.28
C LEU A 91 -14.90 -0.54 -9.57
N ALA A 92 -14.22 -0.49 -10.73
CA ALA A 92 -14.88 -0.42 -12.02
C ALA A 92 -15.71 -1.69 -12.33
N GLU A 93 -15.32 -2.87 -11.87
CA GLU A 93 -16.09 -4.09 -12.01
C GLU A 93 -17.29 -4.14 -11.05
N VAL A 94 -17.09 -3.74 -9.78
CA VAL A 94 -18.16 -3.76 -8.76
C VAL A 94 -19.21 -2.67 -9.01
N PHE A 95 -18.83 -1.52 -9.57
CA PHE A 95 -19.73 -0.41 -9.93
C PHE A 95 -19.80 -0.23 -11.45
N PRO A 96 -20.50 -1.11 -12.17
CA PRO A 96 -20.45 -1.16 -13.63
C PRO A 96 -21.08 0.05 -14.34
N GLU A 97 -21.84 0.88 -13.64
CA GLU A 97 -22.43 2.11 -14.15
C GLU A 97 -21.61 3.37 -13.82
N ALA A 98 -20.51 3.22 -13.08
CA ALA A 98 -19.68 4.34 -12.64
C ALA A 98 -18.49 4.60 -13.60
N GLU A 99 -18.17 5.88 -13.75
CA GLU A 99 -16.84 6.30 -14.14
C GLU A 99 -15.92 6.14 -12.94
N VAL A 100 -14.77 5.47 -13.10
CA VAL A 100 -13.74 5.33 -12.06
C VAL A 100 -12.51 6.16 -12.46
N VAL A 101 -12.06 7.02 -11.58
CA VAL A 101 -10.88 7.83 -11.78
C VAL A 101 -9.80 7.40 -10.78
N ALA A 102 -8.73 6.83 -11.27
CA ALA A 102 -7.53 6.53 -10.52
C ALA A 102 -6.74 7.84 -10.31
N VAL A 103 -6.53 8.22 -9.06
CA VAL A 103 -5.84 9.46 -8.67
C VAL A 103 -4.55 9.11 -7.95
N ASP A 104 -3.41 9.57 -8.47
CA ASP A 104 -2.09 9.35 -7.87
C ASP A 104 -1.15 10.48 -8.28
N ALA A 105 -0.14 10.77 -7.47
CA ALA A 105 0.88 11.76 -7.82
C ALA A 105 1.94 11.21 -8.78
N THR A 106 1.97 9.89 -9.02
CA THR A 106 3.01 9.19 -9.78
C THR A 106 2.55 8.81 -11.19
N PRO A 107 2.99 9.51 -12.25
CA PRO A 107 2.56 9.22 -13.63
C PRO A 107 2.83 7.78 -14.08
N ALA A 108 3.96 7.19 -13.64
CA ALA A 108 4.33 5.83 -13.99
C ALA A 108 3.33 4.79 -13.45
N LEU A 109 2.79 5.01 -12.23
CA LEU A 109 1.75 4.14 -11.65
C LEU A 109 0.41 4.33 -12.37
N LEU A 110 0.05 5.56 -12.71
CA LEU A 110 -1.17 5.85 -13.49
C LEU A 110 -1.14 5.21 -14.90
N GLU A 111 0.02 5.16 -15.54
CA GLU A 111 0.13 4.46 -16.84
C GLU A 111 -0.04 2.94 -16.66
N ARG A 112 0.47 2.35 -15.58
CA ARG A 112 0.20 0.94 -15.21
C ARG A 112 -1.31 0.71 -14.99
N ALA A 113 -1.97 1.60 -14.25
CA ALA A 113 -3.41 1.56 -14.01
C ALA A 113 -4.21 1.57 -15.33
N LYS A 114 -3.85 2.46 -16.24
CA LYS A 114 -4.45 2.57 -17.57
C LYS A 114 -4.26 1.30 -18.42
N ASN A 115 -3.05 0.76 -18.40
CA ASN A 115 -2.73 -0.48 -19.10
C ASN A 115 -3.51 -1.67 -18.52
N ARG A 116 -3.67 -1.72 -17.19
CA ARG A 116 -4.50 -2.71 -16.52
C ARG A 116 -5.97 -2.58 -16.93
N ALA A 117 -6.53 -1.37 -16.94
CA ALA A 117 -7.91 -1.11 -17.34
C ALA A 117 -8.18 -1.54 -18.79
N ARG A 118 -7.20 -1.35 -19.70
CA ARG A 118 -7.28 -1.85 -21.08
C ARG A 118 -7.33 -3.38 -21.13
N ARG A 119 -6.45 -4.05 -20.39
CA ARG A 119 -6.41 -5.53 -20.33
C ARG A 119 -7.72 -6.14 -19.82
N LEU A 120 -8.36 -5.46 -18.85
CA LEU A 120 -9.61 -5.91 -18.24
C LEU A 120 -10.87 -5.43 -18.97
N GLY A 121 -10.73 -4.62 -20.03
CA GLY A 121 -11.85 -4.15 -20.83
C GLY A 121 -12.74 -3.11 -20.15
N VAL A 122 -12.22 -2.40 -19.13
CA VAL A 122 -12.96 -1.35 -18.41
C VAL A 122 -12.57 0.07 -18.81
N ILE A 123 -11.68 0.23 -19.79
CA ILE A 123 -11.06 1.50 -20.18
C ILE A 123 -12.05 2.59 -20.58
N ASP A 124 -13.22 2.23 -21.16
CA ASP A 124 -14.20 3.20 -21.65
C ASP A 124 -14.85 4.04 -20.53
N ARG A 125 -14.76 3.57 -19.29
CA ARG A 125 -15.27 4.23 -18.09
C ARG A 125 -14.20 4.36 -16.99
N PHE A 126 -12.94 4.33 -17.41
CA PHE A 126 -11.78 4.44 -16.53
C PHE A 126 -10.93 5.63 -16.94
N GLY A 127 -10.72 6.55 -16.01
CA GLY A 127 -9.84 7.70 -16.15
C GLY A 127 -8.64 7.63 -15.21
N THR A 128 -7.64 8.43 -15.50
CA THR A 128 -6.51 8.69 -14.59
C THR A 128 -6.33 10.17 -14.39
N LEU A 129 -5.99 10.59 -13.19
CA LEU A 129 -5.70 11.96 -12.84
C LEU A 129 -4.42 12.05 -12.01
N GLU A 130 -3.41 12.68 -12.56
CA GLU A 130 -2.22 13.05 -11.81
C GLU A 130 -2.55 14.21 -10.88
N ALA A 131 -2.46 13.98 -9.57
CA ALA A 131 -2.78 14.97 -8.55
C ALA A 131 -2.00 14.67 -7.27
N GLU A 132 -1.44 15.73 -6.69
CA GLU A 132 -0.79 15.73 -5.38
C GLU A 132 -1.72 16.37 -4.35
N LEU A 133 -1.97 15.65 -3.26
CA LEU A 133 -2.84 16.14 -2.20
C LEU A 133 -2.01 16.63 -1.02
N PRO A 134 -2.44 17.72 -0.39
CA PRO A 134 -3.76 18.37 -0.49
C PRO A 134 -3.91 19.43 -1.59
N GLU A 135 -2.85 19.81 -2.30
CA GLU A 135 -2.79 20.97 -3.19
C GLU A 135 -3.82 20.89 -4.34
N ASP A 136 -4.02 19.70 -4.87
CA ASP A 136 -4.83 19.46 -6.06
C ASP A 136 -6.29 19.04 -5.76
N PHE A 137 -6.80 19.16 -4.54
CA PHE A 137 -8.20 18.83 -4.23
C PHE A 137 -9.20 19.46 -5.20
N GLY A 138 -8.95 20.72 -5.60
CA GLY A 138 -9.83 21.44 -6.52
C GLY A 138 -9.92 20.85 -7.93
N ARG A 139 -9.00 19.97 -8.31
CA ARG A 139 -8.96 19.33 -9.64
C ARG A 139 -9.72 18.00 -9.71
N LEU A 140 -10.03 17.37 -8.55
CA LEU A 140 -10.61 16.04 -8.49
C LEU A 140 -12.07 16.00 -8.96
N GLY A 141 -12.81 17.09 -8.75
CA GLY A 141 -14.24 17.18 -9.02
C GLY A 141 -15.09 16.34 -8.06
N GLU A 142 -16.41 16.46 -8.17
CA GLU A 142 -17.35 15.77 -7.27
C GLU A 142 -17.43 14.27 -7.54
N ALA A 143 -17.73 13.48 -6.49
CA ALA A 143 -17.87 12.03 -6.57
C ALA A 143 -19.04 11.51 -5.72
N ASP A 144 -19.52 10.30 -6.05
CA ASP A 144 -20.49 9.57 -5.26
C ASP A 144 -19.81 8.63 -4.27
N LEU A 145 -18.60 8.15 -4.63
CA LEU A 145 -17.75 7.33 -3.78
C LEU A 145 -16.30 7.81 -3.91
N ILE A 146 -15.67 8.06 -2.78
CA ILE A 146 -14.22 8.26 -2.68
C ILE A 146 -13.66 7.07 -1.93
N TRP A 147 -12.79 6.33 -2.59
CA TRP A 147 -11.99 5.28 -1.98
C TRP A 147 -10.60 5.84 -1.69
N ALA A 148 -10.14 5.75 -0.45
CA ALA A 148 -8.80 6.13 -0.04
C ALA A 148 -8.18 4.97 0.74
N GLY A 149 -7.36 4.19 0.06
CA GLY A 149 -6.77 2.97 0.61
C GLY A 149 -5.29 3.13 0.92
N ASN A 150 -4.91 3.02 2.20
CA ASN A 150 -3.52 3.14 2.66
C ASN A 150 -2.83 4.42 2.15
N SER A 151 -3.55 5.51 2.08
CA SER A 151 -3.08 6.77 1.51
C SER A 151 -3.21 7.97 2.45
N LEU A 152 -4.23 7.97 3.31
CA LEU A 152 -4.50 9.11 4.19
C LEU A 152 -3.36 9.32 5.22
N HIS A 153 -2.69 8.28 5.64
CA HIS A 153 -1.57 8.39 6.58
C HIS A 153 -0.33 9.05 5.97
N HIS A 154 -0.28 9.27 4.66
CA HIS A 154 0.77 10.07 4.01
C HIS A 154 0.47 11.58 4.01
N LEU A 155 -0.73 11.98 4.41
CA LEU A 155 -1.10 13.39 4.53
C LEU A 155 -0.88 13.87 5.96
N GLY A 156 -0.09 14.93 6.15
CA GLY A 156 0.30 15.43 7.46
C GLY A 156 -0.90 15.81 8.33
N ASP A 157 -1.90 16.49 7.75
CA ASP A 157 -3.17 16.85 8.40
C ASP A 157 -4.30 15.94 7.89
N GLN A 158 -4.48 14.79 8.54
CA GLN A 158 -5.51 13.80 8.17
C GLN A 158 -6.93 14.36 8.27
N ARG A 159 -7.19 15.21 9.27
CA ARG A 159 -8.51 15.84 9.43
C ARG A 159 -8.80 16.83 8.29
N ALA A 160 -7.83 17.65 7.91
CA ALA A 160 -7.99 18.55 6.76
C ALA A 160 -8.20 17.77 5.45
N ALA A 161 -7.49 16.66 5.26
CA ALA A 161 -7.67 15.80 4.12
C ALA A 161 -9.06 15.17 4.07
N LEU A 162 -9.59 14.67 5.20
CA LEU A 162 -10.95 14.17 5.30
C LEU A 162 -11.99 15.27 5.03
N ALA A 163 -11.76 16.50 5.49
CA ALA A 163 -12.61 17.65 5.15
C ALA A 163 -12.59 17.95 3.64
N GLY A 164 -11.43 17.84 2.99
CA GLY A 164 -11.29 17.92 1.54
C GLY A 164 -12.14 16.86 0.83
N PHE A 165 -12.04 15.61 1.24
CA PHE A 165 -12.88 14.53 0.68
C PHE A 165 -14.37 14.78 0.92
N ALA A 166 -14.77 15.20 2.12
CA ALA A 166 -16.17 15.54 2.43
C ALA A 166 -16.71 16.65 1.49
N GLY A 167 -15.87 17.64 1.16
CA GLY A 167 -16.20 18.72 0.22
C GLY A 167 -16.44 18.25 -1.21
N LEU A 168 -15.79 17.16 -1.64
CA LEU A 168 -15.93 16.59 -2.98
C LEU A 168 -17.10 15.61 -3.11
N LEU A 169 -17.67 15.12 -2.03
CA LEU A 169 -18.82 14.22 -2.11
C LEU A 169 -20.08 14.94 -2.57
N ARG A 170 -20.81 14.33 -3.49
CA ARG A 170 -22.21 14.71 -3.75
C ARG A 170 -23.09 14.43 -2.54
N PRO A 171 -24.26 15.07 -2.39
CA PRO A 171 -25.21 14.74 -1.35
C PRO A 171 -25.51 13.22 -1.33
N GLY A 172 -25.37 12.58 -0.18
CA GLY A 172 -25.50 11.13 -0.03
C GLY A 172 -24.27 10.31 -0.42
N GLY A 173 -23.23 10.93 -0.98
CA GLY A 173 -21.98 10.26 -1.33
C GLY A 173 -21.17 9.79 -0.11
N THR A 174 -20.27 8.86 -0.32
CA THR A 174 -19.56 8.14 0.74
C THR A 174 -18.04 8.20 0.56
N VAL A 175 -17.30 8.43 1.65
CA VAL A 175 -15.87 8.12 1.75
C VAL A 175 -15.74 6.70 2.31
N ALA A 176 -14.97 5.88 1.63
CA ALA A 176 -14.48 4.59 2.11
C ALA A 176 -12.97 4.73 2.40
N LEU A 177 -12.65 4.83 3.67
CA LEU A 177 -11.27 4.92 4.14
C LEU A 177 -10.79 3.53 4.54
N VAL A 178 -9.71 3.06 3.89
CA VAL A 178 -9.07 1.79 4.25
C VAL A 178 -7.81 2.10 5.02
N GLU A 179 -7.92 2.05 6.34
CA GLU A 179 -6.78 2.29 7.24
C GLU A 179 -6.81 1.30 8.41
N GLY A 180 -5.64 0.87 8.84
CA GLY A 180 -5.50 -0.09 9.92
C GLY A 180 -5.89 -1.52 9.55
N GLY A 181 -6.22 -2.31 10.57
CA GLY A 181 -6.52 -3.72 10.47
C GLY A 181 -5.57 -4.57 11.31
N LEU A 182 -5.32 -5.82 10.88
CA LEU A 182 -4.32 -6.67 11.52
C LEU A 182 -3.01 -6.62 10.75
N PRO A 183 -1.89 -6.40 11.43
CA PRO A 183 -0.56 -6.54 10.83
C PRO A 183 -0.42 -7.93 10.19
N THR A 184 0.23 -7.98 9.06
CA THR A 184 0.48 -9.23 8.33
C THR A 184 1.26 -10.20 9.19
N ARG A 185 0.80 -11.46 9.24
CA ARG A 185 1.48 -12.61 9.83
C ARG A 185 1.84 -13.59 8.72
N ARG A 186 3.09 -14.01 8.72
CA ARG A 186 3.65 -14.89 7.66
C ARG A 186 4.29 -16.14 8.26
N LEU A 187 4.62 -16.10 9.55
CA LEU A 187 5.37 -17.11 10.26
C LEU A 187 4.69 -17.47 11.59
N PRO A 188 4.87 -18.70 12.09
CA PRO A 188 4.51 -19.06 13.45
C PRO A 188 5.23 -18.17 14.47
N ARG A 189 4.67 -18.08 15.69
CA ARG A 189 5.31 -17.34 16.79
C ARG A 189 6.71 -17.86 17.12
N ASP A 190 6.90 -19.16 17.08
CA ASP A 190 8.17 -19.84 17.26
C ASP A 190 8.55 -20.56 15.98
N ILE A 191 9.62 -20.12 15.36
CA ILE A 191 10.12 -20.61 14.08
C ILE A 191 11.29 -21.59 14.22
N GLY A 192 11.66 -21.96 15.46
CA GLY A 192 12.76 -22.87 15.76
C GLY A 192 14.17 -22.27 15.61
N ILE A 193 14.30 -21.02 15.20
CA ILE A 193 15.56 -20.26 15.13
C ILE A 193 15.39 -18.91 15.78
N GLY A 194 16.41 -18.43 16.50
CA GLY A 194 16.34 -17.19 17.28
C GLY A 194 15.30 -17.24 18.40
N GLN A 195 14.93 -16.07 18.89
CA GLN A 195 13.92 -15.94 19.93
C GLN A 195 12.50 -15.98 19.34
N PRO A 196 11.53 -16.68 19.96
CA PRO A 196 10.14 -16.64 19.56
C PRO A 196 9.57 -15.22 19.48
N GLY A 197 8.68 -14.98 18.52
CA GLY A 197 7.99 -13.70 18.35
C GLY A 197 8.73 -12.68 17.47
N LEU A 198 9.54 -13.12 16.53
CA LEU A 198 10.26 -12.28 15.57
C LEU A 198 9.34 -11.25 14.92
N GLU A 199 8.22 -11.65 14.32
CA GLU A 199 7.29 -10.72 13.64
C GLU A 199 6.65 -9.69 14.60
N ALA A 200 6.50 -10.02 15.88
CA ALA A 200 6.00 -9.04 16.85
C ALA A 200 7.05 -7.94 17.11
N ARG A 201 8.34 -8.30 17.17
CA ARG A 201 9.43 -7.31 17.31
C ARG A 201 9.62 -6.50 16.04
N MET A 202 9.53 -7.11 14.86
CA MET A 202 9.50 -6.38 13.58
C MET A 202 8.33 -5.38 13.53
N GLY A 203 7.15 -5.78 13.98
CA GLY A 203 5.98 -4.92 14.06
C GLY A 203 6.17 -3.73 15.01
N ALA A 204 6.86 -3.92 16.15
CA ALA A 204 7.20 -2.82 17.06
C ALA A 204 8.20 -1.84 16.42
N ALA A 205 9.21 -2.34 15.72
CA ALA A 205 10.15 -1.53 14.95
C ALA A 205 9.45 -0.76 13.83
N ALA A 206 8.55 -1.42 13.10
CA ALA A 206 7.75 -0.79 12.05
C ALA A 206 6.84 0.32 12.60
N ALA A 207 6.22 0.14 13.76
CA ALA A 207 5.41 1.17 14.42
C ALA A 207 6.26 2.40 14.79
N THR A 208 7.47 2.20 15.32
CA THR A 208 8.41 3.29 15.62
C THR A 208 8.79 4.07 14.35
N ARG A 209 9.09 3.36 13.28
CA ARG A 209 9.41 3.99 11.98
C ARG A 209 8.22 4.76 11.42
N PHE A 210 7.02 4.19 11.52
CA PHE A 210 5.79 4.84 11.06
C PHE A 210 5.52 6.15 11.80
N GLU A 211 5.65 6.17 13.12
CA GLU A 211 5.54 7.40 13.94
C GLU A 211 6.57 8.46 13.51
N HIS A 212 7.80 8.04 13.24
CA HIS A 212 8.84 8.95 12.76
C HIS A 212 8.47 9.54 11.41
N MET A 213 8.15 8.71 10.43
CA MET A 213 7.69 9.14 9.10
C MET A 213 6.51 10.12 9.21
N ARG A 214 5.50 9.79 10.04
CA ARG A 214 4.34 10.65 10.23
C ARG A 214 4.72 12.02 10.80
N SER A 215 5.68 12.08 11.72
CA SER A 215 6.11 13.33 12.35
C SER A 215 6.88 14.26 11.43
N GLU A 216 7.46 13.72 10.35
CA GLU A 216 8.25 14.47 9.36
C GLU A 216 7.41 15.00 8.18
N LEU A 217 6.15 14.57 8.06
CA LEU A 217 5.29 15.02 6.97
C LEU A 217 5.01 16.53 7.04
N PRO A 218 4.94 17.22 5.90
CA PRO A 218 4.54 18.62 5.85
C PRO A 218 3.19 18.86 6.54
N GLY A 219 3.16 19.81 7.46
CA GLY A 219 1.94 20.15 8.20
C GLY A 219 1.45 19.04 9.16
N ALA A 220 2.33 18.12 9.57
CA ALA A 220 2.00 16.99 10.44
C ALA A 220 1.23 17.43 11.69
N LYS A 221 0.07 16.82 11.90
CA LYS A 221 -0.73 16.94 13.10
C LYS A 221 -0.99 15.57 13.68
N ARG A 222 -0.85 15.46 15.00
CA ARG A 222 -1.17 14.23 15.70
C ARG A 222 -2.68 14.14 15.87
N GLU A 223 -3.28 13.11 15.31
CA GLU A 223 -4.70 12.78 15.49
C GLU A 223 -4.82 11.41 16.16
N THR A 224 -5.87 11.26 16.96
CA THR A 224 -6.27 9.92 17.39
C THR A 224 -7.00 9.24 16.24
N GLU A 225 -6.63 8.00 15.94
CA GLU A 225 -7.24 7.24 14.83
C GLU A 225 -8.62 6.69 15.17
N ASP A 226 -9.46 7.54 15.78
CA ASP A 226 -10.91 7.32 15.87
C ASP A 226 -11.58 7.86 14.61
N TRP A 227 -11.59 7.03 13.57
CA TRP A 227 -12.10 7.42 12.25
C TRP A 227 -13.56 7.84 12.29
N SER A 228 -14.38 7.24 13.17
CA SER A 228 -15.78 7.63 13.33
C SER A 228 -15.90 9.05 13.89
N ALA A 229 -15.10 9.39 14.90
CA ALA A 229 -15.07 10.74 15.46
C ALA A 229 -14.50 11.75 14.45
N LEU A 230 -13.48 11.36 13.66
CA LEU A 230 -12.90 12.22 12.62
C LEU A 230 -13.90 12.49 11.48
N PHE A 231 -14.65 11.48 11.03
CA PHE A 231 -15.73 11.69 10.07
C PHE A 231 -16.78 12.67 10.58
N ALA A 232 -17.24 12.46 11.83
CA ALA A 232 -18.21 13.38 12.44
C ALA A 232 -17.66 14.81 12.56
N ALA A 233 -16.39 14.97 12.89
CA ALA A 233 -15.74 16.27 13.03
C ALA A 233 -15.65 17.06 11.70
N VAL A 234 -15.71 16.38 10.56
CA VAL A 234 -15.72 17.00 9.23
C VAL A 234 -17.11 17.01 8.58
N GLY A 235 -18.17 16.72 9.34
CA GLY A 235 -19.56 16.79 8.87
C GLY A 235 -20.03 15.57 8.10
N LEU A 236 -19.30 14.46 8.15
CA LEU A 236 -19.74 13.18 7.60
C LEU A 236 -20.44 12.35 8.68
N VAL A 237 -21.48 11.62 8.28
CA VAL A 237 -22.20 10.68 9.16
C VAL A 237 -21.52 9.31 9.07
N PRO A 238 -20.94 8.80 10.18
CA PRO A 238 -20.35 7.47 10.19
C PRO A 238 -21.37 6.40 9.81
N GLN A 239 -21.03 5.50 8.88
CA GLN A 239 -21.94 4.46 8.36
C GLN A 239 -21.53 3.05 8.81
N GLY A 240 -20.39 2.92 9.47
CA GLY A 240 -19.90 1.66 10.00
C GLY A 240 -18.42 1.42 9.67
N THR A 241 -17.92 0.36 10.32
CA THR A 241 -16.56 -0.11 10.15
C THR A 241 -16.59 -1.62 10.00
N ARG A 242 -15.85 -2.17 9.04
CA ARG A 242 -15.73 -3.61 8.84
C ARG A 242 -14.31 -3.99 8.45
N SER A 243 -13.82 -5.09 9.02
CA SER A 243 -12.53 -5.68 8.65
C SER A 243 -12.74 -6.87 7.72
N PHE A 244 -11.85 -6.99 6.76
CA PHE A 244 -11.85 -8.05 5.74
C PHE A 244 -10.54 -8.83 5.87
N LEU A 245 -10.66 -10.16 5.94
CA LEU A 245 -9.56 -11.06 6.23
C LEU A 245 -8.96 -11.61 4.95
N LEU A 246 -7.62 -11.64 4.88
CA LEU A 246 -6.86 -12.47 3.98
C LEU A 246 -6.31 -13.65 4.78
N ASP A 247 -6.65 -14.86 4.38
CA ASP A 247 -6.16 -16.09 5.00
C ASP A 247 -5.67 -17.05 3.89
N LEU A 248 -4.37 -17.09 3.71
CA LEU A 248 -3.70 -18.02 2.83
C LEU A 248 -2.90 -19.01 3.70
N PRO A 249 -3.43 -20.23 3.90
CA PRO A 249 -2.83 -21.18 4.81
C PRO A 249 -1.48 -21.74 4.30
N ALA A 250 -0.66 -22.20 5.23
CA ALA A 250 0.56 -22.94 4.92
C ALA A 250 0.24 -24.31 4.29
N PRO A 251 1.10 -24.81 3.40
CA PRO A 251 2.30 -24.18 2.86
C PRO A 251 1.98 -23.23 1.70
N LEU A 252 2.51 -22.01 1.74
CA LEU A 252 2.44 -21.14 0.57
C LEU A 252 3.31 -21.65 -0.58
N SER A 253 2.89 -21.33 -1.81
CA SER A 253 3.63 -21.63 -3.03
C SER A 253 3.47 -20.51 -4.07
N GLY A 254 4.31 -20.52 -5.10
CA GLY A 254 4.24 -19.58 -6.20
C GLY A 254 4.21 -18.10 -5.77
N PRO A 255 3.42 -17.27 -6.43
CA PRO A 255 3.46 -15.81 -6.22
C PRO A 255 3.23 -15.35 -4.77
N ALA A 256 2.41 -16.10 -3.98
CA ALA A 256 2.18 -15.74 -2.58
C ALA A 256 3.44 -15.95 -1.72
N ARG A 257 4.21 -17.01 -1.96
CA ARG A 257 5.50 -17.23 -1.30
C ARG A 257 6.52 -16.18 -1.72
N ASP A 258 6.60 -15.89 -3.01
CA ASP A 258 7.52 -14.89 -3.57
C ASP A 258 7.24 -13.51 -2.95
N HIS A 259 5.96 -13.17 -2.78
CA HIS A 259 5.56 -11.94 -2.07
C HIS A 259 6.03 -11.92 -0.61
N VAL A 260 5.90 -13.03 0.11
CA VAL A 260 6.39 -13.11 1.51
C VAL A 260 7.89 -12.90 1.57
N VAL A 261 8.66 -13.53 0.69
CA VAL A 261 10.11 -13.33 0.60
C VAL A 261 10.43 -11.87 0.31
N ALA A 262 9.83 -11.29 -0.72
CA ALA A 262 10.07 -9.91 -1.11
C ALA A 262 9.68 -8.91 0.00
N SER A 263 8.55 -9.13 0.68
CA SER A 263 8.10 -8.26 1.76
C SER A 263 9.04 -8.31 2.98
N ILE A 264 9.50 -9.50 3.38
CA ILE A 264 10.44 -9.64 4.50
C ILE A 264 11.82 -9.09 4.13
N THR A 265 12.28 -9.28 2.89
CA THR A 265 13.53 -8.67 2.39
C THR A 265 13.48 -7.17 2.58
N ARG A 266 12.41 -6.55 2.09
CA ARG A 266 12.21 -5.12 2.20
C ARG A 266 12.07 -4.63 3.65
N GLU A 267 11.32 -5.33 4.48
CA GLU A 267 11.22 -4.99 5.91
C GLU A 267 12.59 -5.09 6.59
N ARG A 268 13.40 -6.09 6.27
CA ARG A 268 14.77 -6.23 6.76
C ARG A 268 15.63 -5.02 6.40
N GLU A 269 15.53 -4.52 5.17
CA GLU A 269 16.25 -3.32 4.70
C GLU A 269 15.75 -2.06 5.39
N VAL A 270 14.43 -1.88 5.41
CA VAL A 270 13.77 -0.66 5.92
C VAL A 270 13.88 -0.53 7.43
N LEU A 271 13.79 -1.64 8.17
CA LEU A 271 13.86 -1.62 9.63
C LEU A 271 15.30 -1.58 10.17
N GLY A 272 16.28 -2.01 9.38
CA GLY A 272 17.71 -1.86 9.60
C GLY A 272 18.15 -1.74 11.06
N ASP A 273 18.51 -0.54 11.46
CA ASP A 273 19.03 -0.21 12.80
C ASP A 273 18.00 -0.30 13.94
N LEU A 274 16.71 -0.43 13.63
CA LEU A 274 15.65 -0.63 14.62
C LEU A 274 15.52 -2.10 15.07
N LEU A 275 16.19 -3.02 14.38
CA LEU A 275 16.24 -4.43 14.73
C LEU A 275 17.45 -4.74 15.63
N THR A 276 17.30 -5.73 16.50
CA THR A 276 18.46 -6.25 17.23
C THR A 276 19.41 -6.99 16.30
N ALA A 277 20.68 -7.09 16.66
CA ALA A 277 21.63 -7.87 15.87
C ALA A 277 21.23 -9.36 15.76
N GLU A 278 20.56 -9.92 16.79
CA GLU A 278 20.03 -11.28 16.77
C GLU A 278 18.89 -11.42 15.77
N ASP A 279 17.91 -10.51 15.78
CA ASP A 279 16.78 -10.56 14.85
C ASP A 279 17.25 -10.33 13.40
N SER A 280 18.23 -9.45 13.21
CA SER A 280 18.86 -9.23 11.90
C SER A 280 19.50 -10.51 11.37
N ALA A 281 20.28 -11.20 12.20
CA ALA A 281 20.91 -12.46 11.81
C ALA A 281 19.88 -13.57 11.51
N VAL A 282 18.76 -13.60 12.23
CA VAL A 282 17.65 -14.55 11.96
C VAL A 282 17.00 -14.23 10.62
N LEU A 283 16.76 -12.95 10.32
CA LEU A 283 16.20 -12.52 9.03
C LEU A 283 17.15 -12.83 7.86
N ASP A 284 18.45 -12.62 8.05
CA ASP A 284 19.45 -12.96 7.03
C ASP A 284 19.42 -14.45 6.71
N ARG A 285 19.25 -15.32 7.72
CA ARG A 285 19.07 -16.78 7.53
C ARG A 285 17.73 -17.12 6.84
N LEU A 286 16.65 -16.46 7.24
CA LEU A 286 15.33 -16.68 6.62
C LEU A 286 15.31 -16.30 5.13
N LEU A 287 16.10 -15.30 4.74
CA LEU A 287 16.20 -14.80 3.38
C LEU A 287 17.24 -15.54 2.52
N ASP A 288 18.13 -16.31 3.13
CA ASP A 288 19.11 -17.11 2.40
C ASP A 288 18.41 -18.26 1.66
N PRO A 289 18.46 -18.29 0.31
CA PRO A 289 17.82 -19.34 -0.47
C PRO A 289 18.47 -20.74 -0.26
N GLU A 290 19.69 -20.80 0.27
CA GLU A 290 20.40 -22.06 0.52
C GLU A 290 20.19 -22.56 1.97
N ASP A 291 19.71 -21.73 2.89
CA ASP A 291 19.42 -22.16 4.27
C ASP A 291 18.12 -22.99 4.29
N ARG A 292 18.20 -24.21 4.83
CA ARG A 292 17.04 -25.11 4.95
C ARG A 292 15.92 -24.55 5.83
N GLU A 293 16.25 -23.65 6.75
CA GLU A 293 15.29 -22.95 7.59
C GLU A 293 14.79 -21.64 6.91
N GLY A 294 15.25 -21.36 5.67
CA GLY A 294 14.88 -20.20 4.90
C GLY A 294 13.44 -20.24 4.38
N LEU A 295 12.89 -19.07 4.08
CA LEU A 295 11.50 -18.88 3.60
C LEU A 295 11.21 -19.68 2.33
N HIS A 296 12.22 -19.97 1.52
CA HIS A 296 12.07 -20.75 0.30
C HIS A 296 11.73 -22.23 0.56
N HIS A 297 12.11 -22.75 1.71
CA HIS A 297 12.01 -24.18 2.04
C HIS A 297 11.01 -24.48 3.16
N ARG A 298 10.70 -23.51 4.02
CA ARG A 298 9.81 -23.70 5.17
C ARG A 298 8.40 -24.11 4.75
N PRO A 299 7.84 -25.17 5.35
CA PRO A 299 6.47 -25.60 5.05
C PRO A 299 5.41 -24.81 5.82
N ASP A 300 5.78 -24.01 6.82
CA ASP A 300 4.90 -23.32 7.75
C ASP A 300 4.65 -21.83 7.39
N VAL A 301 5.17 -21.39 6.24
CA VAL A 301 4.92 -20.03 5.72
C VAL A 301 3.47 -19.91 5.27
N HIS A 302 2.77 -18.91 5.83
CA HIS A 302 1.38 -18.57 5.55
C HIS A 302 1.24 -17.05 5.30
N LEU A 303 0.06 -16.59 4.96
CA LEU A 303 -0.22 -15.15 4.87
C LEU A 303 -1.58 -14.86 5.51
N LEU A 304 -1.55 -14.20 6.66
CA LEU A 304 -2.74 -13.80 7.40
C LEU A 304 -2.69 -12.30 7.65
N ALA A 305 -3.67 -11.56 7.13
CA ALA A 305 -3.80 -10.12 7.31
C ALA A 305 -5.27 -9.70 7.36
N ALA A 306 -5.56 -8.51 7.86
CA ALA A 306 -6.86 -7.91 7.68
C ALA A 306 -6.72 -6.43 7.33
N ARG A 307 -7.63 -5.94 6.50
CA ARG A 307 -7.79 -4.52 6.20
C ARG A 307 -9.11 -4.03 6.76
N THR A 308 -9.10 -2.86 7.40
CA THR A 308 -10.31 -2.28 7.98
C THR A 308 -10.78 -1.13 7.11
N VAL A 309 -12.07 -1.16 6.76
CA VAL A 309 -12.74 -0.11 5.99
C VAL A 309 -13.68 0.64 6.89
N HIS A 310 -13.53 1.96 6.94
CA HIS A 310 -14.35 2.89 7.67
C HIS A 310 -15.17 3.72 6.68
N LEU A 311 -16.47 3.89 6.94
CA LEU A 311 -17.35 4.60 6.03
C LEU A 311 -17.90 5.87 6.67
N GLY A 312 -17.76 6.98 5.94
CA GLY A 312 -18.37 8.27 6.28
C GLY A 312 -19.21 8.78 5.11
N ARG A 313 -20.47 9.12 5.34
CA ARG A 313 -21.43 9.57 4.32
C ARG A 313 -21.73 11.06 4.46
N ARG A 314 -21.74 11.79 3.34
CA ARG A 314 -22.29 13.14 3.31
C ARG A 314 -23.81 13.08 3.43
N ASP A 315 -24.42 13.96 4.25
CA ASP A 315 -25.87 14.04 4.35
C ASP A 315 -26.52 14.41 3.00
N THR A 316 -27.81 14.06 2.85
CA THR A 316 -28.60 14.33 1.65
C THR A 316 -29.31 15.69 1.70
N ALA A 317 -29.21 16.39 2.83
CA ALA A 317 -29.87 17.68 3.05
C ALA A 317 -29.18 18.84 2.31
#